data_8004891b212c44dba3dd49cdb6a9b182
#
_entry.id   8004891b212c44dba3dd49cdb6a9b182
#
_cell.length_a   1.000
_cell.length_b   1.000
_cell.length_c   1.000
_cell.angle_alpha   90.00
_cell.angle_beta   90.00
_cell.angle_gamma   90.00
#
_symmetry.space_group_name_H-M   'P 1'
#
loop_
_entity.id
_entity.type
_entity.pdbx_description
1 polymer ?
#
loop_
_entity_poly.entity_id
_entity_poly.type
_entity_poly.pdbx_seq_one_letter_code
_entity_poly.pdbx_strand_id
1 'polypeptide(L)'
;MPELPEVEAVRRQLRRVMEGARIERVETRRADLRSPFPRDFAARLEGQTVNALRRRAKYLLADLASGDTLLMHLGMSGSFRVVKGRNEAVQGDFYFERSRLDAHDHVLFTLSSGATIVFNDPRRFGRMDIIRADELAGNRALTSLGPEPLDRSFNATMLARALKNKKTTLKAALSDQRVVAGLGNIYVCEALHRARLSPKRRASTLAKANGEPRPGAEALAEAIQDVLKDAIANKHRYRGNDRFRVYDHEGERCPRRGCPGIIKRIVQAGRSTFFCPVCQR
;
A
#
# COMPACT_ATOMS: atom_id res chain seq x y z
N MET A 1 -3.65 3.52 7.47
CA MET A 1 -2.50 2.70 7.01
C MET A 1 -2.24 3.07 5.57
N PRO A 2 -1.00 3.37 5.18
CA PRO A 2 -0.66 3.54 3.76
C PRO A 2 -1.01 2.29 2.97
N GLU A 3 -1.74 2.47 1.86
CA GLU A 3 -2.07 1.43 0.89
C GLU A 3 -1.21 1.62 -0.36
N LEU A 4 -1.43 0.84 -1.40
CA LEU A 4 -0.60 0.87 -2.60
C LEU A 4 -0.39 2.29 -3.20
N PRO A 5 -1.42 3.15 -3.35
CA PRO A 5 -1.23 4.49 -3.92
C PRO A 5 -0.34 5.40 -3.06
N GLU A 6 -0.48 5.36 -1.73
CA GLU A 6 0.35 6.16 -0.83
C GLU A 6 1.81 5.69 -0.87
N VAL A 7 2.03 4.36 -0.89
CA VAL A 7 3.38 3.79 -0.99
C VAL A 7 4.03 4.12 -2.34
N GLU A 8 3.25 4.09 -3.43
CA GLU A 8 3.73 4.51 -4.75
C GLU A 8 4.10 6.00 -4.80
N ALA A 9 3.33 6.83 -4.11
CA ALA A 9 3.64 8.25 -3.98
C ALA A 9 4.97 8.48 -3.24
N VAL A 10 5.18 7.79 -2.13
CA VAL A 10 6.45 7.79 -1.38
C VAL A 10 7.60 7.32 -2.26
N ARG A 11 7.42 6.19 -2.95
CA ARG A 11 8.44 5.66 -3.87
C ARG A 11 8.87 6.68 -4.90
N ARG A 12 7.92 7.33 -5.58
CA ARG A 12 8.22 8.32 -6.64
C ARG A 12 9.00 9.51 -6.12
N GLN A 13 8.75 9.93 -4.91
CA GLN A 13 9.44 11.06 -4.29
C GLN A 13 10.82 10.66 -3.77
N LEU A 14 10.92 9.55 -3.02
CA LEU A 14 12.20 9.03 -2.53
C LEU A 14 13.14 8.62 -3.66
N ARG A 15 12.61 8.09 -4.75
CA ARG A 15 13.39 7.73 -5.93
C ARG A 15 14.32 8.85 -6.39
N ARG A 16 13.81 10.09 -6.40
CA ARG A 16 14.56 11.28 -6.86
C ARG A 16 15.77 11.61 -5.98
N VAL A 17 15.81 11.08 -4.77
CA VAL A 17 16.83 11.37 -3.77
C VAL A 17 17.73 10.18 -3.52
N MET A 18 17.17 8.97 -3.61
CA MET A 18 17.88 7.72 -3.29
C MET A 18 18.60 7.10 -4.48
N GLU A 19 17.95 7.03 -5.67
CA GLU A 19 18.55 6.35 -6.82
C GLU A 19 19.83 7.06 -7.27
N GLY A 20 20.90 6.28 -7.42
CA GLY A 20 22.24 6.77 -7.73
C GLY A 20 23.01 7.34 -6.53
N ALA A 21 22.36 7.55 -5.38
CA ALA A 21 23.04 8.05 -4.20
C ALA A 21 23.68 6.91 -3.39
N ARG A 22 24.86 7.17 -2.83
CA ARG A 22 25.50 6.28 -1.86
C ARG A 22 24.99 6.62 -0.46
N ILE A 23 24.68 5.60 0.32
CA ILE A 23 24.33 5.72 1.76
C ILE A 23 25.66 5.88 2.51
N GLU A 24 25.91 7.05 3.08
CA GLU A 24 27.16 7.34 3.80
C GLU A 24 27.09 6.94 5.26
N ARG A 25 25.92 7.12 5.88
CA ARG A 25 25.68 6.79 7.28
C ARG A 25 24.26 6.34 7.51
N VAL A 26 24.09 5.36 8.37
CA VAL A 26 22.81 4.87 8.87
C VAL A 26 22.78 4.97 10.39
N GLU A 27 21.83 5.72 10.92
CA GLU A 27 21.60 5.82 12.34
C GLU A 27 20.29 5.14 12.70
N THR A 28 20.34 4.14 13.58
CA THR A 28 19.16 3.51 14.18
C THR A 28 19.04 4.01 15.62
N ARG A 29 17.99 4.77 15.92
CA ARG A 29 17.75 5.29 17.29
C ARG A 29 17.12 4.27 18.22
N ARG A 30 16.82 3.09 17.71
CA ARG A 30 16.23 1.96 18.43
C ARG A 30 16.76 0.65 17.84
N ALA A 31 16.66 -0.43 18.61
CA ALA A 31 17.03 -1.76 18.15
C ALA A 31 15.94 -2.43 17.29
N ASP A 32 14.72 -1.89 17.30
CA ASP A 32 13.55 -2.49 16.64
C ASP A 32 12.55 -1.45 16.08
N LEU A 33 11.73 -1.92 15.17
CA LEU A 33 10.42 -1.38 14.82
C LEU A 33 9.35 -2.40 15.24
N ARG A 34 8.54 -2.93 14.31
CA ARG A 34 7.64 -4.06 14.57
C ARG A 34 8.41 -5.36 14.83
N SER A 35 9.60 -5.47 14.31
CA SER A 35 10.56 -6.55 14.51
C SER A 35 11.95 -5.97 14.68
N PRO A 36 12.88 -6.67 15.33
CA PRO A 36 14.28 -6.26 15.40
C PRO A 36 14.84 -6.02 13.99
N PHE A 37 15.76 -5.06 13.89
CA PHE A 37 16.55 -4.90 12.67
C PHE A 37 17.46 -6.13 12.45
N PRO A 38 17.79 -6.47 11.21
CA PRO A 38 18.79 -7.49 10.92
C PRO A 38 20.12 -7.17 11.65
N ARG A 39 20.88 -8.23 11.95
CA ARG A 39 22.26 -8.04 12.47
C ARG A 39 23.06 -7.18 11.49
N ASP A 40 23.88 -6.28 12.03
CA ASP A 40 24.73 -5.38 11.27
C ASP A 40 23.99 -4.50 10.25
N PHE A 41 22.72 -4.15 10.56
CA PHE A 41 21.83 -3.40 9.65
C PHE A 41 22.49 -2.14 9.09
N ALA A 42 23.09 -1.29 9.95
CA ALA A 42 23.75 -0.06 9.53
C ALA A 42 25.00 -0.39 8.68
N ALA A 43 25.87 -1.24 9.15
CA ALA A 43 27.12 -1.61 8.46
C ALA A 43 26.88 -2.24 7.08
N ARG A 44 25.80 -2.99 6.91
CA ARG A 44 25.43 -3.58 5.60
C ARG A 44 24.91 -2.56 4.60
N LEU A 45 24.42 -1.43 5.06
CA LEU A 45 23.85 -0.37 4.20
C LEU A 45 24.85 0.74 3.92
N GLU A 46 25.74 1.04 4.86
CA GLU A 46 26.76 2.07 4.71
C GLU A 46 27.73 1.73 3.59
N GLY A 47 28.06 2.73 2.78
CA GLY A 47 28.89 2.57 1.58
C GLY A 47 28.14 2.07 0.34
N GLN A 48 26.89 1.54 0.48
CA GLN A 48 26.12 1.01 -0.63
C GLN A 48 25.48 2.13 -1.46
N THR A 49 25.53 1.97 -2.77
CA THR A 49 24.76 2.81 -3.71
C THR A 49 23.37 2.18 -3.95
N VAL A 50 22.33 2.99 -3.93
CA VAL A 50 20.97 2.56 -4.28
C VAL A 50 20.81 2.58 -5.80
N ASN A 51 20.80 1.41 -6.42
CA ASN A 51 20.70 1.28 -7.87
C ASN A 51 19.28 1.55 -8.39
N ALA A 52 18.26 1.09 -7.65
CA ALA A 52 16.86 1.30 -7.99
C ALA A 52 15.98 1.33 -6.73
N LEU A 53 14.88 2.07 -6.78
CA LEU A 53 13.83 2.04 -5.75
C LEU A 53 12.52 1.54 -6.37
N ARG A 54 12.19 0.29 -6.11
CA ARG A 54 11.01 -0.41 -6.60
C ARG A 54 9.90 -0.46 -5.56
N ARG A 55 8.71 -0.89 -5.96
CA ARG A 55 7.57 -1.21 -5.08
C ARG A 55 7.01 -2.58 -5.43
N ARG A 56 6.65 -3.33 -4.40
CA ARG A 56 5.80 -4.52 -4.50
C ARG A 56 4.69 -4.43 -3.45
N ALA A 57 3.44 -4.38 -3.86
CA ALA A 57 2.31 -4.15 -2.97
C ALA A 57 2.48 -2.88 -2.12
N LYS A 58 2.63 -3.04 -0.81
CA LYS A 58 2.86 -1.96 0.17
C LYS A 58 4.31 -1.90 0.66
N TYR A 59 5.23 -2.63 0.01
CA TYR A 59 6.66 -2.61 0.31
C TYR A 59 7.42 -1.72 -0.66
N LEU A 60 8.40 -1.00 -0.14
CA LEU A 60 9.45 -0.35 -0.91
C LEU A 60 10.68 -1.27 -0.91
N LEU A 61 11.33 -1.38 -2.04
CA LEU A 61 12.52 -2.20 -2.24
C LEU A 61 13.61 -1.32 -2.83
N ALA A 62 14.69 -1.07 -2.06
CA ALA A 62 15.86 -0.39 -2.56
C ALA A 62 16.92 -1.44 -2.92
N ASP A 63 17.20 -1.59 -4.20
CA ASP A 63 18.22 -2.48 -4.71
C ASP A 63 19.60 -1.84 -4.51
N LEU A 64 20.50 -2.53 -3.84
CA LEU A 64 21.82 -2.04 -3.44
C LEU A 64 22.89 -2.53 -4.42
N ALA A 65 24.01 -1.81 -4.49
CA ALA A 65 25.14 -2.18 -5.33
C ALA A 65 25.75 -3.55 -4.99
N SER A 66 25.63 -3.99 -3.73
CA SER A 66 26.00 -5.35 -3.30
C SER A 66 25.14 -6.47 -3.92
N GLY A 67 24.00 -6.13 -4.53
CA GLY A 67 22.97 -7.07 -4.94
C GLY A 67 21.91 -7.34 -3.88
N ASP A 68 22.13 -6.95 -2.62
CA ASP A 68 21.13 -7.05 -1.56
C ASP A 68 19.98 -6.06 -1.79
N THR A 69 18.84 -6.31 -1.15
CA THR A 69 17.68 -5.42 -1.23
C THR A 69 17.27 -4.94 0.17
N LEU A 70 17.24 -3.63 0.40
CA LEU A 70 16.60 -3.04 1.58
C LEU A 70 15.08 -3.05 1.38
N LEU A 71 14.39 -3.89 2.14
CA LEU A 71 12.94 -3.99 2.19
C LEU A 71 12.38 -3.06 3.27
N MET A 72 11.45 -2.18 2.89
CA MET A 72 10.82 -1.23 3.82
C MET A 72 9.29 -1.30 3.73
N HIS A 73 8.62 -1.24 4.89
CA HIS A 73 7.16 -1.20 4.99
C HIS A 73 6.74 -0.11 5.98
N LEU A 74 5.84 0.78 5.57
CA LEU A 74 5.42 1.94 6.37
C LEU A 74 4.54 1.59 7.60
N GLY A 75 4.06 0.36 7.71
CA GLY A 75 3.14 -0.02 8.77
C GLY A 75 1.83 0.78 8.72
N MET A 76 1.41 1.31 9.86
CA MET A 76 0.17 2.09 10.00
C MET A 76 0.41 3.61 9.96
N SER A 77 1.50 4.07 10.56
CA SER A 77 1.80 5.48 10.79
C SER A 77 3.15 5.93 10.22
N GLY A 78 3.95 5.00 9.71
CA GLY A 78 5.27 5.30 9.17
C GLY A 78 5.22 6.26 7.99
N SER A 79 6.22 7.13 7.94
CA SER A 79 6.44 8.08 6.86
C SER A 79 7.93 8.35 6.70
N PHE A 80 8.31 8.84 5.53
CA PHE A 80 9.65 9.33 5.29
C PHE A 80 9.66 10.85 5.19
N ARG A 81 10.68 11.48 5.75
CA ARG A 81 11.01 12.89 5.53
C ARG A 81 12.36 12.96 4.82
N VAL A 82 12.50 13.93 3.92
CA VAL A 82 13.78 14.27 3.31
C VAL A 82 14.18 15.63 3.84
N VAL A 83 15.35 15.69 4.47
CA VAL A 83 15.95 16.90 5.00
C VAL A 83 17.18 17.21 4.16
N LYS A 84 17.25 18.44 3.62
CA LYS A 84 18.42 18.93 2.87
C LYS A 84 18.68 20.39 3.22
N GLY A 85 19.74 20.64 3.97
CA GLY A 85 20.00 21.95 4.56
C GLY A 85 18.87 22.37 5.49
N ARG A 86 18.25 23.53 5.22
CA ARG A 86 17.09 24.04 5.99
C ARG A 86 15.73 23.53 5.46
N ASN A 87 15.73 22.81 4.35
CA ASN A 87 14.51 22.33 3.73
C ASN A 87 14.15 20.94 4.27
N GLU A 88 12.90 20.77 4.66
CA GLU A 88 12.34 19.50 5.10
C GLU A 88 11.01 19.25 4.39
N ALA A 89 10.81 18.03 3.88
CA ALA A 89 9.56 17.62 3.26
C ALA A 89 9.19 16.17 3.60
N VAL A 90 7.94 15.96 4.05
CA VAL A 90 7.36 14.62 4.20
C VAL A 90 7.10 14.05 2.81
N GLN A 91 7.55 12.83 2.59
CA GLN A 91 7.41 12.15 1.31
C GLN A 91 6.12 11.35 1.28
N GLY A 92 5.35 11.50 0.21
CA GLY A 92 4.07 10.85 0.00
C GLY A 92 2.89 11.79 0.21
N ASP A 93 1.71 11.27 -0.13
CA ASP A 93 0.44 11.96 0.01
C ASP A 93 -0.47 11.04 0.85
N PHE A 94 -0.61 11.38 2.12
CA PHE A 94 -1.32 10.57 3.09
C PHE A 94 -2.70 11.17 3.40
N TYR A 95 -3.68 10.30 3.62
CA TYR A 95 -5.02 10.69 4.03
C TYR A 95 -5.03 11.36 5.42
N PHE A 96 -4.22 10.84 6.35
CA PHE A 96 -4.02 11.45 7.66
C PHE A 96 -2.66 12.16 7.74
N GLU A 97 -2.62 13.26 8.45
CA GLU A 97 -1.37 13.97 8.74
C GLU A 97 -0.34 13.04 9.40
N ARG A 98 0.93 13.25 9.08
CA ARG A 98 2.05 12.47 9.63
C ARG A 98 2.77 13.23 10.72
N SER A 99 3.16 12.51 11.76
CA SER A 99 3.98 13.03 12.83
C SER A 99 5.27 13.64 12.29
N ARG A 100 5.69 14.73 12.90
CA ARG A 100 7.02 15.35 12.69
C ARG A 100 7.81 15.42 13.98
N LEU A 101 7.34 14.77 15.05
CA LEU A 101 8.06 14.73 16.33
C LEU A 101 9.31 13.87 16.20
N ASP A 102 10.45 14.43 16.54
CA ASP A 102 11.77 13.77 16.47
C ASP A 102 11.87 12.53 17.36
N ALA A 103 11.08 12.46 18.42
CA ALA A 103 10.96 11.29 19.27
C ALA A 103 10.47 10.03 18.52
N HIS A 104 9.83 10.22 17.35
CA HIS A 104 9.37 9.14 16.50
C HIS A 104 10.28 8.85 15.30
N ASP A 105 11.44 9.51 15.22
CA ASP A 105 12.47 9.25 14.22
C ASP A 105 13.30 8.05 14.65
N HIS A 106 13.17 6.97 13.90
CA HIS A 106 13.75 5.69 14.27
C HIS A 106 14.96 5.29 13.43
N VAL A 107 14.97 5.69 12.14
CA VAL A 107 16.08 5.40 11.23
C VAL A 107 16.37 6.63 10.37
N LEU A 108 17.66 6.98 10.29
CA LEU A 108 18.18 8.07 9.47
C LEU A 108 19.16 7.50 8.45
N PHE A 109 19.02 7.89 7.19
CA PHE A 109 19.95 7.55 6.11
C PHE A 109 20.57 8.85 5.60
N THR A 110 21.86 9.08 5.85
CA THR A 110 22.60 10.20 5.27
C THR A 110 23.17 9.77 3.92
N LEU A 111 22.88 10.55 2.89
CA LEU A 111 23.25 10.24 1.52
C LEU A 111 24.40 11.12 1.03
N SER A 112 25.16 10.63 0.05
CA SER A 112 26.29 11.35 -0.59
C SER A 112 25.88 12.68 -1.23
N SER A 113 24.59 12.90 -1.47
CA SER A 113 24.03 14.18 -1.93
C SER A 113 23.89 15.24 -0.83
N GLY A 114 24.25 14.92 0.41
CA GLY A 114 24.02 15.73 1.62
C GLY A 114 22.58 15.73 2.13
N ALA A 115 21.69 14.96 1.51
CA ALA A 115 20.34 14.79 2.00
C ALA A 115 20.28 13.71 3.09
N THR A 116 19.42 13.92 4.10
CA THR A 116 19.10 12.91 5.10
C THR A 116 17.67 12.44 4.93
N ILE A 117 17.46 11.14 4.81
CA ILE A 117 16.14 10.52 4.81
C ILE A 117 15.84 10.02 6.21
N VAL A 118 14.76 10.49 6.79
CA VAL A 118 14.32 10.14 8.15
C VAL A 118 13.08 9.28 8.08
N PHE A 119 13.10 8.11 8.70
CA PHE A 119 11.93 7.28 8.90
C PHE A 119 11.31 7.58 10.26
N ASN A 120 10.11 8.14 10.23
CA ASN A 120 9.31 8.51 11.41
C ASN A 120 8.11 7.57 11.52
N ASP A 121 7.91 6.93 12.69
CA ASP A 121 6.77 6.01 12.91
C ASP A 121 6.31 5.98 14.37
N PRO A 122 5.32 6.81 14.76
CA PRO A 122 4.82 6.89 16.13
C PRO A 122 4.36 5.56 16.72
N ARG A 123 3.82 4.67 15.89
CA ARG A 123 3.26 3.39 16.36
C ARG A 123 4.25 2.22 16.27
N ARG A 124 5.39 2.40 15.60
CA ARG A 124 6.41 1.37 15.38
C ARG A 124 5.87 0.09 14.70
N PHE A 125 4.91 0.23 13.80
CA PHE A 125 4.37 -0.87 13.00
C PHE A 125 5.06 -1.01 11.64
N GLY A 126 6.00 -0.12 11.36
CA GLY A 126 6.89 -0.21 10.23
C GLY A 126 7.81 -1.42 10.33
N ARG A 127 8.41 -1.78 9.22
CA ARG A 127 9.41 -2.84 9.15
C ARG A 127 10.50 -2.46 8.16
N MET A 128 11.74 -2.77 8.52
CA MET A 128 12.88 -2.73 7.61
C MET A 128 13.64 -4.05 7.73
N ASP A 129 14.14 -4.54 6.59
CA ASP A 129 14.88 -5.79 6.50
C ASP A 129 15.89 -5.70 5.35
N ILE A 130 16.98 -6.43 5.41
CA ILE A 130 17.93 -6.55 4.30
C ILE A 130 17.89 -7.98 3.80
N ILE A 131 17.43 -8.16 2.58
CA ILE A 131 17.29 -9.45 1.93
C ILE A 131 18.50 -9.65 1.02
N ARG A 132 19.21 -10.75 1.18
CA ARG A 132 20.32 -11.12 0.30
C ARG A 132 19.83 -11.38 -1.11
N ALA A 133 20.71 -11.17 -2.09
CA ALA A 133 20.39 -11.36 -3.51
C ALA A 133 19.85 -12.76 -3.81
N ASP A 134 20.48 -13.80 -3.23
CA ASP A 134 20.09 -15.21 -3.39
C ASP A 134 18.78 -15.58 -2.65
N GLU A 135 18.38 -14.83 -1.66
CA GLU A 135 17.16 -15.06 -0.86
C GLU A 135 15.93 -14.28 -1.37
N LEU A 136 16.11 -13.28 -2.23
CA LEU A 136 15.05 -12.36 -2.64
C LEU A 136 13.89 -13.08 -3.32
N ALA A 137 14.17 -14.03 -4.21
CA ALA A 137 13.14 -14.79 -4.91
C ALA A 137 12.31 -15.69 -4.00
N GLY A 138 12.89 -16.18 -2.88
CA GLY A 138 12.23 -17.02 -1.87
C GLY A 138 11.64 -16.27 -0.69
N ASN A 139 11.79 -14.95 -0.61
CA ASN A 139 11.39 -14.20 0.57
C ASN A 139 9.88 -14.25 0.81
N ARG A 140 9.47 -14.80 1.96
CA ARG A 140 8.05 -15.02 2.31
C ARG A 140 7.20 -13.78 2.33
N ALA A 141 7.77 -12.61 2.67
CA ALA A 141 7.03 -11.35 2.67
C ALA A 141 6.60 -10.93 1.24
N LEU A 142 7.33 -11.38 0.23
CA LEU A 142 7.08 -11.05 -1.18
C LEU A 142 6.38 -12.20 -1.93
N THR A 143 6.79 -13.45 -1.72
CA THR A 143 6.24 -14.62 -2.42
C THR A 143 4.82 -14.98 -1.99
N SER A 144 4.42 -14.63 -0.77
CA SER A 144 3.05 -14.82 -0.29
C SER A 144 2.04 -13.82 -0.87
N LEU A 145 2.50 -12.78 -1.54
CA LEU A 145 1.63 -11.75 -2.10
C LEU A 145 0.91 -12.25 -3.36
N GLY A 146 -0.37 -11.96 -3.45
CA GLY A 146 -1.18 -12.14 -4.65
C GLY A 146 -0.72 -11.26 -5.83
N PRO A 147 -1.47 -11.30 -6.95
CA PRO A 147 -1.16 -10.51 -8.12
C PRO A 147 -1.12 -9.01 -7.81
N GLU A 148 -0.21 -8.30 -8.48
CA GLU A 148 -0.08 -6.84 -8.43
C GLU A 148 -1.17 -6.23 -9.31
N PRO A 149 -2.11 -5.44 -8.75
CA PRO A 149 -3.28 -4.98 -9.50
C PRO A 149 -2.96 -3.96 -10.60
N LEU A 150 -1.78 -3.34 -10.56
CA LEU A 150 -1.36 -2.38 -11.58
C LEU A 150 -0.49 -3.00 -12.70
N ASP A 151 -0.16 -4.29 -12.59
CA ASP A 151 0.53 -4.99 -13.67
C ASP A 151 -0.41 -5.19 -14.86
N ARG A 152 0.16 -5.17 -16.06
CA ARG A 152 -0.58 -5.41 -17.32
C ARG A 152 -1.25 -6.78 -17.37
N SER A 153 -0.68 -7.76 -16.67
CA SER A 153 -1.21 -9.12 -16.58
C SER A 153 -2.44 -9.25 -15.67
N PHE A 154 -2.70 -8.28 -14.77
CA PHE A 154 -3.83 -8.36 -13.87
C PHE A 154 -5.15 -8.24 -14.63
N ASN A 155 -6.02 -9.25 -14.47
CA ASN A 155 -7.30 -9.33 -15.17
C ASN A 155 -8.33 -10.12 -14.36
N ALA A 156 -9.55 -10.20 -14.91
CA ALA A 156 -10.68 -10.90 -14.30
C ALA A 156 -10.38 -12.39 -14.04
N THR A 157 -9.62 -13.05 -14.90
CA THR A 157 -9.31 -14.48 -14.75
C THR A 157 -8.39 -14.70 -13.54
N MET A 158 -7.36 -13.87 -13.36
CA MET A 158 -6.50 -13.94 -12.17
C MET A 158 -7.28 -13.67 -10.89
N LEU A 159 -8.14 -12.65 -10.90
CA LEU A 159 -8.98 -12.32 -9.77
C LEU A 159 -9.96 -13.45 -9.44
N ALA A 160 -10.65 -14.01 -10.42
CA ALA A 160 -11.56 -15.12 -10.23
C ALA A 160 -10.87 -16.37 -9.65
N ARG A 161 -9.70 -16.73 -10.16
CA ARG A 161 -8.90 -17.84 -9.63
C ARG A 161 -8.53 -17.62 -8.16
N ALA A 162 -8.13 -16.40 -7.78
CA ALA A 162 -7.78 -16.06 -6.41
C ALA A 162 -9.02 -16.09 -5.46
N LEU A 163 -10.23 -15.86 -5.99
CA LEU A 163 -11.49 -15.84 -5.23
C LEU A 163 -12.23 -17.18 -5.23
N LYS A 164 -11.93 -18.10 -6.15
CA LYS A 164 -12.69 -19.33 -6.45
C LYS A 164 -13.17 -20.10 -5.20
N ASN A 165 -12.32 -20.35 -4.24
CA ASN A 165 -12.63 -21.16 -3.07
C ASN A 165 -12.83 -20.35 -1.78
N LYS A 166 -12.90 -19.02 -1.87
CA LYS A 166 -13.02 -18.16 -0.69
C LYS A 166 -14.46 -18.13 -0.19
N LYS A 167 -14.70 -18.77 0.95
CA LYS A 167 -16.01 -18.82 1.61
C LYS A 167 -16.37 -17.52 2.37
N THR A 168 -15.40 -16.63 2.56
CA THR A 168 -15.56 -15.35 3.25
C THR A 168 -16.26 -14.31 2.36
N THR A 169 -16.56 -13.16 2.96
CA THR A 169 -17.15 -12.02 2.21
C THR A 169 -16.16 -11.46 1.19
N LEU A 170 -16.69 -10.88 0.12
CA LEU A 170 -15.88 -10.31 -0.96
C LEU A 170 -14.93 -9.23 -0.43
N LYS A 171 -15.42 -8.36 0.46
CA LYS A 171 -14.59 -7.35 1.11
C LYS A 171 -13.44 -7.95 1.92
N ALA A 172 -13.70 -8.98 2.70
CA ALA A 172 -12.66 -9.62 3.51
C ALA A 172 -11.62 -10.34 2.62
N ALA A 173 -12.09 -11.01 1.55
CA ALA A 173 -11.19 -11.65 0.59
C ALA A 173 -10.26 -10.64 -0.11
N LEU A 174 -10.79 -9.51 -0.58
CA LEU A 174 -10.00 -8.47 -1.25
C LEU A 174 -9.03 -7.75 -0.29
N SER A 175 -9.29 -7.78 1.01
CA SER A 175 -8.37 -7.23 2.02
C SER A 175 -7.19 -8.15 2.35
N ASP A 176 -7.24 -9.43 1.92
CA ASP A 176 -6.16 -10.40 2.03
C ASP A 176 -5.11 -10.13 0.94
N GLN A 177 -3.89 -9.77 1.36
CA GLN A 177 -2.80 -9.45 0.43
C GLN A 177 -2.37 -10.63 -0.46
N ARG A 178 -2.80 -11.86 -0.14
CA ARG A 178 -2.60 -13.07 -0.96
C ARG A 178 -3.59 -13.17 -2.12
N VAL A 179 -4.71 -12.46 -2.05
CA VAL A 179 -5.74 -12.42 -3.10
C VAL A 179 -5.46 -11.32 -4.12
N VAL A 180 -5.25 -10.08 -3.63
CA VAL A 180 -4.80 -8.94 -4.43
C VAL A 180 -3.83 -8.14 -3.59
N ALA A 181 -2.61 -7.99 -4.08
CA ALA A 181 -1.58 -7.27 -3.36
C ALA A 181 -1.83 -5.75 -3.36
N GLY A 182 -1.49 -5.09 -2.27
CA GLY A 182 -1.53 -3.62 -2.18
C GLY A 182 -2.87 -3.00 -1.82
N LEU A 183 -4.00 -3.69 -2.02
CA LEU A 183 -5.30 -3.19 -1.58
C LEU A 183 -5.39 -3.17 -0.05
N GLY A 184 -6.07 -2.16 0.47
CA GLY A 184 -6.42 -2.07 1.88
C GLY A 184 -7.88 -1.65 2.04
N ASN A 185 -8.22 -1.18 3.23
CA ASN A 185 -9.62 -0.93 3.59
C ASN A 185 -10.30 0.15 2.76
N ILE A 186 -9.56 1.19 2.41
CA ILE A 186 -10.07 2.33 1.64
C ILE A 186 -10.41 1.88 0.23
N TYR A 187 -9.39 1.42 -0.49
CA TYR A 187 -9.54 1.13 -1.91
C TYR A 187 -10.37 -0.12 -2.20
N VAL A 188 -10.52 -1.04 -1.24
CA VAL A 188 -11.50 -2.14 -1.33
C VAL A 188 -12.92 -1.59 -1.29
N CYS A 189 -13.26 -0.65 -0.39
CA CYS A 189 -14.60 -0.05 -0.36
C CYS A 189 -14.90 0.72 -1.64
N GLU A 190 -13.96 1.52 -2.11
CA GLU A 190 -14.07 2.31 -3.34
C GLU A 190 -14.24 1.43 -4.58
N ALA A 191 -13.42 0.37 -4.73
CA ALA A 191 -13.52 -0.55 -5.86
C ALA A 191 -14.86 -1.31 -5.89
N LEU A 192 -15.31 -1.79 -4.72
CA LEU A 192 -16.62 -2.46 -4.62
C LEU A 192 -17.77 -1.53 -4.95
N HIS A 193 -17.72 -0.27 -4.54
CA HIS A 193 -18.72 0.73 -4.91
C HIS A 193 -18.69 1.01 -6.41
N ARG A 194 -17.50 1.16 -7.00
CA ARG A 194 -17.34 1.39 -8.44
C ARG A 194 -17.89 0.22 -9.26
N ALA A 195 -17.59 -1.01 -8.85
CA ALA A 195 -18.07 -2.25 -9.46
C ALA A 195 -19.54 -2.59 -9.15
N ARG A 196 -20.24 -1.83 -8.29
CA ARG A 196 -21.62 -2.10 -7.83
C ARG A 196 -21.80 -3.45 -7.11
N LEU A 197 -20.75 -3.95 -6.50
CA LEU A 197 -20.76 -5.23 -5.78
C LEU A 197 -20.89 -5.03 -4.27
N SER A 198 -21.78 -5.80 -3.66
CA SER A 198 -21.98 -5.77 -2.22
C SER A 198 -20.72 -6.29 -1.49
N PRO A 199 -20.20 -5.56 -0.47
CA PRO A 199 -19.10 -6.04 0.37
C PRO A 199 -19.45 -7.32 1.13
N LYS A 200 -20.75 -7.59 1.34
CA LYS A 200 -21.27 -8.77 2.03
C LYS A 200 -21.34 -10.01 1.13
N ARG A 201 -21.28 -9.83 -0.19
CA ARG A 201 -21.33 -10.91 -1.16
C ARG A 201 -20.24 -11.95 -0.87
N ARG A 202 -20.54 -13.23 -1.01
CA ARG A 202 -19.53 -14.30 -0.88
C ARG A 202 -18.53 -14.21 -2.02
N ALA A 203 -17.24 -14.23 -1.69
CA ALA A 203 -16.15 -14.00 -2.65
C ALA A 203 -16.15 -15.01 -3.82
N SER A 204 -16.39 -16.29 -3.52
CA SER A 204 -16.42 -17.36 -4.53
C SER A 204 -17.52 -17.20 -5.59
N THR A 205 -18.52 -16.33 -5.39
CA THR A 205 -19.58 -16.10 -6.39
C THR A 205 -19.09 -15.35 -7.63
N LEU A 206 -17.86 -14.84 -7.63
CA LEU A 206 -17.25 -14.18 -8.79
C LEU A 206 -16.48 -15.15 -9.70
N ALA A 207 -16.38 -16.42 -9.31
CA ALA A 207 -15.70 -17.45 -10.10
C ALA A 207 -16.64 -18.63 -10.40
N LYS A 208 -16.48 -19.27 -11.55
CA LYS A 208 -17.05 -20.55 -11.85
C LYS A 208 -16.26 -21.69 -11.17
N ALA A 209 -16.80 -22.90 -11.14
CA ALA A 209 -16.12 -24.05 -10.54
C ALA A 209 -14.77 -24.40 -11.20
N ASN A 210 -14.63 -24.12 -12.49
CA ASN A 210 -13.36 -24.28 -13.24
C ASN A 210 -12.38 -23.10 -13.05
N GLY A 211 -12.76 -22.03 -12.32
CA GLY A 211 -11.93 -20.84 -12.08
C GLY A 211 -12.08 -19.73 -13.12
N GLU A 212 -12.94 -19.90 -14.10
CA GLU A 212 -13.27 -18.83 -15.02
C GLU A 212 -14.03 -17.68 -14.33
N PRO A 213 -13.87 -16.44 -14.81
CA PRO A 213 -14.57 -15.30 -14.27
C PRO A 213 -16.08 -15.36 -14.55
N ARG A 214 -16.87 -14.80 -13.62
CA ARG A 214 -18.26 -14.40 -13.85
C ARG A 214 -18.31 -12.89 -14.15
N PRO A 215 -19.38 -12.35 -14.74
CA PRO A 215 -19.47 -10.93 -15.18
C PRO A 215 -19.04 -9.91 -14.11
N GLY A 216 -19.35 -10.14 -12.84
CA GLY A 216 -18.93 -9.27 -11.75
C GLY A 216 -17.41 -9.25 -11.51
N ALA A 217 -16.66 -10.26 -11.94
CA ALA A 217 -15.21 -10.29 -11.78
C ALA A 217 -14.50 -9.34 -12.75
N GLU A 218 -15.02 -9.16 -13.96
CA GLU A 218 -14.52 -8.21 -14.96
C GLU A 218 -14.69 -6.78 -14.45
N ALA A 219 -15.92 -6.43 -14.09
CA ALA A 219 -16.24 -5.11 -13.54
C ALA A 219 -15.40 -4.79 -12.27
N LEU A 220 -15.12 -5.81 -11.44
CA LEU A 220 -14.31 -5.61 -10.24
C LEU A 220 -12.82 -5.44 -10.56
N ALA A 221 -12.28 -6.23 -11.47
CA ALA A 221 -10.87 -6.11 -11.87
C ALA A 221 -10.59 -4.72 -12.48
N GLU A 222 -11.45 -4.25 -13.37
CA GLU A 222 -11.38 -2.89 -13.92
C GLU A 222 -11.51 -1.83 -12.83
N ALA A 223 -12.53 -1.96 -11.96
CA ALA A 223 -12.74 -1.01 -10.86
C ALA A 223 -11.55 -0.91 -9.91
N ILE A 224 -10.88 -2.03 -9.60
CA ILE A 224 -9.66 -2.04 -8.77
C ILE A 224 -8.56 -1.24 -9.46
N GLN A 225 -8.29 -1.51 -10.74
CA GLN A 225 -7.25 -0.79 -11.49
C GLN A 225 -7.53 0.70 -11.58
N ASP A 226 -8.75 1.05 -11.91
CA ASP A 226 -9.16 2.45 -12.11
C ASP A 226 -9.06 3.25 -10.81
N VAL A 227 -9.60 2.72 -9.69
CA VAL A 227 -9.54 3.39 -8.39
C VAL A 227 -8.10 3.62 -7.96
N LEU A 228 -7.22 2.66 -8.18
CA LEU A 228 -5.80 2.79 -7.84
C LEU A 228 -5.07 3.78 -8.77
N LYS A 229 -5.34 3.74 -10.08
CA LYS A 229 -4.79 4.69 -11.07
C LYS A 229 -5.25 6.11 -10.76
N ASP A 230 -6.55 6.30 -10.50
CA ASP A 230 -7.13 7.60 -10.13
C ASP A 230 -6.47 8.14 -8.85
N ALA A 231 -6.28 7.30 -7.82
CA ALA A 231 -5.64 7.69 -6.58
C ALA A 231 -4.17 8.10 -6.77
N ILE A 232 -3.43 7.41 -7.65
CA ILE A 232 -2.03 7.75 -7.96
C ILE A 232 -1.93 9.02 -8.81
N ALA A 233 -2.86 9.25 -9.75
CA ALA A 233 -2.85 10.39 -10.65
C ALA A 233 -3.33 11.69 -9.98
N ASN A 234 -4.34 11.60 -9.12
CA ASN A 234 -5.06 12.76 -8.58
C ASN A 234 -4.63 13.16 -7.16
N LYS A 235 -3.37 12.94 -6.79
CA LYS A 235 -2.81 13.17 -5.44
C LYS A 235 -3.15 14.53 -4.83
N HIS A 236 -3.24 15.58 -5.63
CA HIS A 236 -3.36 16.97 -5.17
C HIS A 236 -4.75 17.58 -5.38
N ARG A 237 -5.69 16.86 -5.99
CA ARG A 237 -7.00 17.42 -6.35
C ARG A 237 -7.99 17.48 -5.22
N TYR A 238 -7.89 16.59 -4.24
CA TYR A 238 -8.87 16.46 -3.17
C TYR A 238 -8.18 16.42 -1.81
N ARG A 239 -8.57 17.31 -0.91
CA ARG A 239 -8.17 17.31 0.49
C ARG A 239 -9.34 16.79 1.33
N GLY A 240 -9.04 16.04 2.40
CA GLY A 240 -10.07 15.54 3.30
C GLY A 240 -10.95 14.43 2.69
N ASN A 241 -12.22 14.38 3.13
CA ASN A 241 -13.18 13.33 2.76
C ASN A 241 -13.59 13.37 1.30
N ASP A 242 -13.53 14.51 0.61
CA ASP A 242 -13.89 14.67 -0.81
C ASP A 242 -13.08 13.79 -1.77
N ARG A 243 -12.04 13.15 -1.25
CA ARG A 243 -11.17 12.23 -2.00
C ARG A 243 -11.84 10.90 -2.36
N PHE A 244 -12.79 10.46 -1.55
CA PHE A 244 -13.42 9.15 -1.68
C PHE A 244 -14.91 9.28 -2.02
N ARG A 245 -15.49 8.20 -2.53
CA ARG A 245 -16.91 8.15 -2.88
C ARG A 245 -17.78 7.57 -1.77
N VAL A 246 -17.26 6.61 -1.05
CA VAL A 246 -18.01 5.94 0.04
C VAL A 246 -17.21 5.83 1.32
N TYR A 247 -15.87 5.78 1.25
CA TYR A 247 -15.06 5.61 2.42
C TYR A 247 -15.17 6.86 3.30
N ASP A 248 -15.57 6.64 4.58
CA ASP A 248 -15.77 7.68 5.61
C ASP A 248 -16.92 8.68 5.31
N HIS A 249 -17.91 8.26 4.50
CA HIS A 249 -19.11 9.03 4.14
C HIS A 249 -20.40 8.40 4.69
N GLU A 250 -20.34 7.78 5.89
CA GLU A 250 -21.54 7.20 6.53
C GLU A 250 -22.63 8.27 6.72
N GLY A 251 -23.87 7.93 6.33
CA GLY A 251 -25.03 8.83 6.43
C GLY A 251 -25.21 9.77 5.25
N GLU A 252 -24.24 9.90 4.37
CA GLU A 252 -24.32 10.77 3.20
C GLU A 252 -25.04 10.08 2.01
N ARG A 253 -25.57 10.89 1.10
CA ARG A 253 -26.19 10.38 -0.13
C ARG A 253 -25.16 9.69 -1.02
N CYS A 254 -25.55 8.59 -1.64
CA CYS A 254 -24.72 7.91 -2.61
C CYS A 254 -24.36 8.86 -3.77
N PRO A 255 -23.05 9.06 -4.07
CA PRO A 255 -22.64 9.99 -5.13
C PRO A 255 -22.87 9.47 -6.55
N ARG A 256 -23.45 8.28 -6.69
CA ARG A 256 -23.81 7.72 -8.00
C ARG A 256 -25.06 8.38 -8.55
N ARG A 257 -24.94 8.93 -9.75
CA ARG A 257 -26.08 9.57 -10.46
C ARG A 257 -27.30 8.64 -10.49
N GLY A 258 -28.45 9.15 -10.07
CA GLY A 258 -29.72 8.42 -10.03
C GLY A 258 -29.85 7.38 -8.93
N CYS A 259 -28.88 7.28 -8.00
CA CYS A 259 -29.00 6.36 -6.86
C CYS A 259 -29.61 7.08 -5.65
N PRO A 260 -30.79 6.63 -5.13
CA PRO A 260 -31.41 7.23 -3.96
C PRO A 260 -30.81 6.74 -2.64
N GLY A 261 -29.77 5.90 -2.67
CA GLY A 261 -29.22 5.25 -1.50
C GLY A 261 -28.45 6.20 -0.59
N ILE A 262 -28.34 5.80 0.67
CA ILE A 262 -27.50 6.43 1.69
C ILE A 262 -26.37 5.48 2.04
N ILE A 263 -25.15 5.99 2.16
CA ILE A 263 -23.96 5.21 2.52
C ILE A 263 -24.12 4.67 3.93
N LYS A 264 -23.92 3.37 4.08
CA LYS A 264 -23.93 2.68 5.38
C LYS A 264 -22.55 2.21 5.75
N ARG A 265 -22.32 2.16 7.07
CA ARG A 265 -21.14 1.58 7.66
C ARG A 265 -21.51 0.27 8.37
N ILE A 266 -20.69 -0.75 8.18
CA ILE A 266 -20.72 -2.00 8.94
C ILE A 266 -19.31 -2.40 9.34
N VAL A 267 -19.19 -3.33 10.28
CA VAL A 267 -17.88 -3.91 10.64
C VAL A 267 -17.74 -5.28 9.99
N GLN A 268 -16.64 -5.48 9.25
CA GLN A 268 -16.29 -6.75 8.65
C GLN A 268 -14.80 -7.05 8.89
N ALA A 269 -14.48 -8.22 9.40
CA ALA A 269 -13.11 -8.61 9.75
C ALA A 269 -12.38 -7.54 10.60
N GLY A 270 -13.05 -7.00 11.61
CA GLY A 270 -12.50 -5.99 12.53
C GLY A 270 -12.30 -4.59 11.94
N ARG A 271 -12.83 -4.30 10.74
CA ARG A 271 -12.65 -3.00 10.07
C ARG A 271 -13.96 -2.42 9.57
N SER A 272 -14.09 -1.10 9.64
CA SER A 272 -15.22 -0.37 9.05
C SER A 272 -15.28 -0.60 7.54
N THR A 273 -16.47 -0.90 7.04
CA THR A 273 -16.78 -1.09 5.62
C THR A 273 -17.90 -0.16 5.23
N PHE A 274 -17.63 0.74 4.31
CA PHE A 274 -18.57 1.74 3.81
C PHE A 274 -19.11 1.31 2.45
N PHE A 275 -20.42 1.39 2.26
CA PHE A 275 -21.06 0.96 1.01
C PHE A 275 -22.45 1.53 0.85
N CYS A 276 -22.95 1.59 -0.38
CA CYS A 276 -24.34 1.92 -0.69
C CYS A 276 -25.17 0.63 -0.81
N PRO A 277 -26.17 0.39 0.06
CA PRO A 277 -26.98 -0.84 0.01
C PRO A 277 -27.94 -0.90 -1.18
N VAL A 278 -28.18 0.22 -1.87
CA VAL A 278 -29.09 0.30 -3.01
C VAL A 278 -28.39 -0.10 -4.31
N CYS A 279 -27.22 0.47 -4.60
CA CYS A 279 -26.54 0.21 -5.89
C CYS A 279 -25.46 -0.88 -5.83
N GLN A 280 -25.08 -1.36 -4.65
CA GLN A 280 -24.13 -2.48 -4.48
C GLN A 280 -24.90 -3.76 -4.11
N ARG A 281 -25.01 -4.70 -5.05
CA ARG A 281 -25.80 -5.94 -4.91
C ARG A 281 -24.94 -7.20 -5.05
#